data_9f7caebeabb142ce5cab36fb833f9a57
#
_entry.id   9f7caebeabb142ce5cab36fb833f9a57
#
_cell.length_a   1.000
_cell.length_b   1.000
_cell.length_c   1.000
_cell.angle_alpha   90.00
_cell.angle_beta   90.00
_cell.angle_gamma   90.00
#
_symmetry.space_group_name_H-M   'P 1'
#
loop_
_entity.id
_entity.type
_entity.pdbx_description
1 polymer ?
#
loop_
_entity_poly.entity_id
_entity_poly.type
_entity_poly.pdbx_seq_one_letter_code
_entity_poly.pdbx_strand_id
1 'polypeptide(L)'
;MNVRLLLFGLLCVGCSAYQGTSKSAEPAALAREGNWTMVQNFPLVRQVDDDDCGGAALASVLRFWGYPATPQGVEAAIGRKDRHLSAGDMANHARSLGLKAFVFYGTMDDVKHELELGRPVIVGLGKKVVTGKALAHYQVVVGYEAQKELVMLLDPGQGWQVDTVKGFATEWARSGGVTIVARC
;
A
#
# COMPACT_ATOMS: atom_id res chain seq x y z
N MET A 1 33.36 48.63 -6.97
CA MET A 1 32.23 48.17 -6.14
C MET A 1 31.76 46.87 -6.78
N ASN A 2 32.34 45.73 -6.32
CA ASN A 2 32.13 44.40 -6.96
C ASN A 2 30.98 43.68 -6.20
N VAL A 3 29.85 43.54 -6.88
CA VAL A 3 28.73 42.72 -6.37
C VAL A 3 28.99 41.25 -6.75
N ARG A 4 29.34 40.42 -5.76
CA ARG A 4 29.42 38.98 -5.91
C ARG A 4 28.01 38.40 -5.86
N LEU A 5 27.52 37.94 -6.99
CA LEU A 5 26.30 37.17 -7.12
C LEU A 5 26.53 35.76 -6.57
N LEU A 6 26.01 35.46 -5.39
CA LEU A 6 25.97 34.12 -4.82
C LEU A 6 24.85 33.35 -5.50
N LEU A 7 25.21 32.45 -6.41
CA LEU A 7 24.26 31.44 -6.92
C LEU A 7 24.01 30.42 -5.79
N PHE A 8 22.82 30.50 -5.19
CA PHE A 8 22.29 29.43 -4.37
C PHE A 8 21.86 28.29 -5.29
N GLY A 9 22.70 27.27 -5.40
CA GLY A 9 22.33 26.01 -6.05
C GLY A 9 21.23 25.32 -5.26
N LEU A 10 20.03 25.27 -5.82
CA LEU A 10 18.93 24.45 -5.34
C LEU A 10 19.34 22.99 -5.57
N LEU A 11 19.80 22.31 -4.52
CA LEU A 11 19.95 20.86 -4.50
C LEU A 11 18.53 20.26 -4.49
N CYS A 12 18.01 19.97 -5.68
CA CYS A 12 16.88 19.07 -5.81
C CYS A 12 17.31 17.69 -5.36
N VAL A 13 17.03 17.35 -4.10
CA VAL A 13 17.05 15.97 -3.63
C VAL A 13 16.07 15.21 -4.51
N GLY A 14 16.61 14.29 -5.33
CA GLY A 14 15.82 13.55 -6.32
C GLY A 14 14.85 12.60 -5.63
N CYS A 15 13.66 13.08 -5.32
CA CYS A 15 12.51 12.20 -5.19
C CYS A 15 12.32 11.55 -6.56
N SER A 16 12.49 10.24 -6.66
CA SER A 16 12.09 9.45 -7.83
C SER A 16 10.58 9.67 -8.01
N ALA A 17 10.22 10.63 -8.88
CA ALA A 17 8.83 11.01 -9.08
C ALA A 17 8.08 9.79 -9.64
N TYR A 18 7.13 9.28 -8.87
CA TYR A 18 6.22 8.22 -9.25
C TYR A 18 5.26 8.73 -10.33
N GLN A 19 5.11 7.94 -11.39
CA GLN A 19 4.16 8.20 -12.47
C GLN A 19 2.96 7.26 -12.36
N GLY A 20 1.95 7.68 -11.65
CA GLY A 20 0.69 6.95 -11.47
C GLY A 20 -0.50 7.89 -11.49
N THR A 21 -1.68 7.31 -11.34
CA THR A 21 -2.96 8.04 -11.29
C THR A 21 -3.44 8.30 -9.87
N SER A 22 -2.81 7.67 -8.87
CA SER A 22 -3.16 7.85 -7.47
C SER A 22 -2.86 9.27 -6.98
N LYS A 23 -3.70 9.78 -6.10
CA LYS A 23 -3.61 11.11 -5.49
C LYS A 23 -3.74 10.99 -3.98
N SER A 24 -3.08 11.88 -3.24
CA SER A 24 -3.26 11.96 -1.79
C SER A 24 -4.73 12.16 -1.44
N ALA A 25 -5.18 11.50 -0.38
CA ALA A 25 -6.57 11.48 0.03
C ALA A 25 -6.72 11.72 1.52
N GLU A 26 -7.88 12.29 1.90
CA GLU A 26 -8.34 12.37 3.27
C GLU A 26 -9.54 11.44 3.46
N PRO A 27 -9.39 10.26 4.09
CA PRO A 27 -10.44 9.25 4.19
C PRO A 27 -11.75 9.79 4.77
N ALA A 28 -11.67 10.63 5.81
CA ALA A 28 -12.84 11.22 6.44
C ALA A 28 -13.61 12.22 5.53
N ALA A 29 -12.92 12.86 4.60
CA ALA A 29 -13.57 13.72 3.61
C ALA A 29 -14.25 12.86 2.54
N LEU A 30 -13.54 11.87 1.98
CA LEU A 30 -14.08 10.99 0.95
C LEU A 30 -15.28 10.18 1.45
N ALA A 31 -15.26 9.70 2.69
CA ALA A 31 -16.38 8.97 3.28
C ALA A 31 -17.68 9.79 3.33
N ARG A 32 -17.59 11.12 3.32
CA ARG A 32 -18.77 12.03 3.29
C ARG A 32 -19.26 12.35 1.88
N GLU A 33 -18.43 12.14 0.86
CA GLU A 33 -18.68 12.60 -0.51
C GLU A 33 -19.20 11.52 -1.46
N GLY A 34 -19.41 10.29 -0.99
CA GLY A 34 -19.82 9.20 -1.86
C GLY A 34 -20.29 7.95 -1.12
N ASN A 35 -20.72 6.97 -1.89
CA ASN A 35 -21.17 5.67 -1.38
C ASN A 35 -19.99 4.70 -1.28
N TRP A 36 -19.07 5.01 -0.37
CA TRP A 36 -17.90 4.19 -0.14
C TRP A 36 -18.23 2.94 0.67
N THR A 37 -17.81 1.78 0.18
CA THR A 37 -17.61 0.58 1.01
C THR A 37 -16.18 0.65 1.55
N MET A 38 -16.02 0.79 2.87
CA MET A 38 -14.73 1.04 3.50
C MET A 38 -14.52 0.20 4.75
N VAL A 39 -13.28 -0.28 4.91
CA VAL A 39 -12.80 -0.81 6.18
C VAL A 39 -12.66 0.35 7.17
N GLN A 40 -13.42 0.28 8.27
CA GLN A 40 -13.45 1.35 9.26
C GLN A 40 -12.26 1.30 10.20
N ASN A 41 -11.79 2.47 10.65
CA ASN A 41 -10.70 2.60 11.65
C ASN A 41 -9.40 1.87 11.27
N PHE A 42 -9.10 1.76 9.98
CA PHE A 42 -7.90 1.10 9.52
C PHE A 42 -6.65 1.91 9.92
N PRO A 43 -5.65 1.29 10.60
CA PRO A 43 -4.49 2.01 11.11
C PRO A 43 -3.47 2.28 10.01
N LEU A 44 -2.96 3.50 9.97
CA LEU A 44 -1.80 3.86 9.13
C LEU A 44 -0.51 3.46 9.85
N VAL A 45 0.22 2.49 9.30
CA VAL A 45 1.62 2.22 9.66
C VAL A 45 2.50 2.64 8.49
N ARG A 46 3.42 3.56 8.76
CA ARG A 46 4.35 4.03 7.73
C ARG A 46 5.58 3.15 7.63
N GLN A 47 6.09 3.01 6.42
CA GLN A 47 7.44 2.49 6.21
C GLN A 47 8.47 3.47 6.78
N VAL A 48 9.60 2.95 7.22
CA VAL A 48 10.73 3.75 7.75
C VAL A 48 11.80 3.92 6.67
N ASP A 49 12.03 2.86 5.92
CA ASP A 49 12.99 2.84 4.81
C ASP A 49 12.26 2.51 3.49
N ASP A 50 12.92 2.75 2.37
CA ASP A 50 12.33 2.55 1.04
C ASP A 50 11.98 1.07 0.73
N ASP A 51 12.59 0.13 1.45
CA ASP A 51 12.44 -1.31 1.25
C ASP A 51 11.40 -1.97 2.18
N ASP A 52 10.84 -1.23 3.15
CA ASP A 52 9.94 -1.75 4.19
C ASP A 52 8.47 -1.82 3.77
N CYS A 53 8.08 -1.50 2.55
CA CYS A 53 6.67 -1.38 2.17
C CYS A 53 5.84 -2.64 2.51
N GLY A 54 6.41 -3.83 2.34
CA GLY A 54 5.77 -5.10 2.71
C GLY A 54 5.57 -5.25 4.22
N GLY A 55 6.61 -4.92 5.01
CA GLY A 55 6.56 -4.93 6.47
C GLY A 55 5.52 -3.97 7.02
N ALA A 56 5.46 -2.76 6.49
CA ALA A 56 4.52 -1.73 6.91
C ALA A 56 3.07 -2.03 6.49
N ALA A 57 2.87 -2.56 5.28
CA ALA A 57 1.54 -2.99 4.81
C ALA A 57 1.00 -4.12 5.70
N LEU A 58 1.83 -5.15 5.98
CA LEU A 58 1.42 -6.23 6.87
C LEU A 58 1.22 -5.75 8.30
N ALA A 59 2.09 -4.88 8.83
CA ALA A 59 1.94 -4.32 10.17
C ALA A 59 0.62 -3.53 10.32
N SER A 60 0.19 -2.80 9.27
CA SER A 60 -1.12 -2.13 9.26
C SER A 60 -2.27 -3.13 9.39
N VAL A 61 -2.24 -4.22 8.61
CA VAL A 61 -3.27 -5.28 8.68
C VAL A 61 -3.23 -6.02 10.00
N LEU A 62 -2.05 -6.34 10.54
CA LEU A 62 -1.92 -6.98 11.85
C LEU A 62 -2.50 -6.09 12.96
N ARG A 63 -2.19 -4.79 12.97
CA ARG A 63 -2.77 -3.84 13.94
C ARG A 63 -4.29 -3.72 13.82
N PHE A 64 -4.82 -3.76 12.61
CA PHE A 64 -6.26 -3.78 12.38
C PHE A 64 -6.93 -4.97 13.06
N TRP A 65 -6.27 -6.14 13.06
CA TRP A 65 -6.75 -7.34 13.74
C TRP A 65 -6.34 -7.43 15.23
N GLY A 66 -5.79 -6.34 15.80
CA GLY A 66 -5.48 -6.25 17.23
C GLY A 66 -4.10 -6.80 17.63
N TYR A 67 -3.24 -7.14 16.67
CA TYR A 67 -1.87 -7.58 16.95
C TYR A 67 -0.93 -6.37 17.00
N PRO A 68 -0.14 -6.17 18.07
CA PRO A 68 0.88 -5.13 18.08
C PRO A 68 1.98 -5.48 17.07
N ALA A 69 2.16 -4.63 16.06
CA ALA A 69 3.12 -4.86 14.99
C ALA A 69 3.80 -3.56 14.55
N THR A 70 5.08 -3.66 14.20
CA THR A 70 5.87 -2.61 13.55
C THR A 70 6.50 -3.18 12.29
N PRO A 71 6.85 -2.37 11.28
CA PRO A 71 7.53 -2.86 10.07
C PRO A 71 8.78 -3.67 10.42
N GLN A 72 9.65 -3.14 11.28
CA GLN A 72 10.89 -3.78 11.71
C GLN A 72 10.63 -5.09 12.49
N GLY A 73 9.57 -5.11 13.33
CA GLY A 73 9.18 -6.32 14.05
C GLY A 73 8.73 -7.44 13.11
N VAL A 74 7.96 -7.10 12.08
CA VAL A 74 7.53 -8.04 11.03
C VAL A 74 8.74 -8.58 10.25
N GLU A 75 9.63 -7.70 9.81
CA GLU A 75 10.84 -8.09 9.06
C GLU A 75 11.77 -8.97 9.89
N ALA A 76 12.01 -8.61 11.14
CA ALA A 76 12.83 -9.38 12.06
C ALA A 76 12.24 -10.77 12.32
N ALA A 77 10.92 -10.87 12.47
CA ALA A 77 10.24 -12.16 12.70
C ALA A 77 10.29 -13.06 11.46
N ILE A 78 10.24 -12.49 10.25
CA ILE A 78 10.37 -13.24 8.99
C ILE A 78 11.83 -13.62 8.70
N GLY A 79 12.80 -12.81 9.15
CA GLY A 79 14.22 -13.11 9.09
C GLY A 79 14.86 -13.02 7.71
N ARG A 80 14.29 -12.25 6.77
CA ARG A 80 14.90 -12.04 5.47
C ARG A 80 16.02 -11.00 5.54
N LYS A 81 17.15 -11.32 4.91
CA LYS A 81 18.34 -10.45 4.90
C LYS A 81 18.19 -9.26 3.94
N ASP A 82 17.42 -9.43 2.86
CA ASP A 82 17.22 -8.45 1.80
C ASP A 82 16.05 -7.49 2.06
N ARG A 83 15.35 -7.65 3.20
CA ARG A 83 14.20 -6.85 3.64
C ARG A 83 13.01 -6.80 2.66
N HIS A 84 13.15 -7.38 1.47
CA HIS A 84 12.06 -7.50 0.50
C HIS A 84 11.18 -8.69 0.84
N LEU A 85 10.03 -8.44 1.45
CA LEU A 85 9.10 -9.49 1.81
C LEU A 85 8.29 -9.93 0.60
N SER A 86 8.26 -11.25 0.34
CA SER A 86 7.34 -11.81 -0.62
C SER A 86 5.92 -11.90 -0.05
N ALA A 87 4.92 -12.00 -0.92
CA ALA A 87 3.54 -12.24 -0.50
C ALA A 87 3.40 -13.51 0.35
N GLY A 88 4.17 -14.56 0.01
CA GLY A 88 4.23 -15.81 0.76
C GLY A 88 4.78 -15.63 2.18
N ASP A 89 5.87 -14.86 2.33
CA ASP A 89 6.47 -14.56 3.63
C ASP A 89 5.47 -13.84 4.54
N MET A 90 4.81 -12.82 4.01
CA MET A 90 3.79 -12.05 4.73
C MET A 90 2.61 -12.93 5.18
N ALA A 91 2.08 -13.76 4.28
CA ALA A 91 0.99 -14.67 4.63
C ALA A 91 1.41 -15.73 5.65
N ASN A 92 2.62 -16.28 5.55
CA ASN A 92 3.13 -17.24 6.50
C ASN A 92 3.31 -16.62 7.88
N HIS A 93 3.81 -15.39 7.96
CA HIS A 93 3.92 -14.68 9.24
C HIS A 93 2.54 -14.41 9.85
N ALA A 94 1.57 -13.96 9.06
CA ALA A 94 0.20 -13.78 9.55
C ALA A 94 -0.40 -15.09 10.10
N ARG A 95 -0.16 -16.22 9.41
CA ARG A 95 -0.59 -17.56 9.88
C ARG A 95 0.09 -17.98 11.18
N SER A 96 1.37 -17.66 11.36
CA SER A 96 2.10 -17.99 12.61
C SER A 96 1.54 -17.25 13.82
N LEU A 97 0.85 -16.14 13.60
CA LEU A 97 0.12 -15.36 14.62
C LEU A 97 -1.33 -15.85 14.83
N GLY A 98 -1.78 -16.88 14.12
CA GLY A 98 -3.13 -17.45 14.25
C GLY A 98 -4.18 -16.89 13.28
N LEU A 99 -3.81 -15.98 12.39
CA LEU A 99 -4.72 -15.50 11.34
C LEU A 99 -4.85 -16.53 10.20
N LYS A 100 -6.02 -16.53 9.54
CA LYS A 100 -6.18 -17.21 8.25
C LYS A 100 -5.66 -16.26 7.17
N ALA A 101 -4.59 -16.65 6.48
CA ALA A 101 -4.01 -15.81 5.43
C ALA A 101 -3.86 -16.57 4.11
N PHE A 102 -4.16 -15.88 3.02
CA PHE A 102 -4.20 -16.42 1.67
C PHE A 102 -3.42 -15.52 0.73
N VAL A 103 -2.71 -16.14 -0.23
CA VAL A 103 -2.06 -15.47 -1.35
C VAL A 103 -2.66 -16.01 -2.63
N PHE A 104 -3.10 -15.14 -3.50
CA PHE A 104 -3.68 -15.52 -4.79
C PHE A 104 -3.52 -14.40 -5.82
N TYR A 105 -3.84 -14.67 -7.07
CA TYR A 105 -3.94 -13.67 -8.12
C TYR A 105 -5.40 -13.23 -8.21
N GLY A 106 -5.68 -12.04 -7.65
CA GLY A 106 -7.04 -11.56 -7.45
C GLY A 106 -7.61 -10.78 -8.62
N THR A 107 -8.91 -10.58 -8.56
CA THR A 107 -9.71 -9.72 -9.43
C THR A 107 -10.29 -8.56 -8.62
N MET A 108 -10.82 -7.53 -9.30
CA MET A 108 -11.52 -6.44 -8.60
C MET A 108 -12.76 -6.94 -7.84
N ASP A 109 -13.41 -8.00 -8.31
CA ASP A 109 -14.55 -8.57 -7.60
C ASP A 109 -14.12 -9.26 -6.30
N ASP A 110 -12.95 -9.92 -6.28
CA ASP A 110 -12.38 -10.46 -5.05
C ASP A 110 -12.07 -9.33 -4.05
N VAL A 111 -11.46 -8.23 -4.51
CA VAL A 111 -11.15 -7.07 -3.66
C VAL A 111 -12.43 -6.47 -3.08
N LYS A 112 -13.45 -6.24 -3.91
CA LYS A 112 -14.75 -5.70 -3.45
C LYS A 112 -15.40 -6.62 -2.42
N HIS A 113 -15.42 -7.93 -2.70
CA HIS A 113 -15.99 -8.92 -1.79
C HIS A 113 -15.31 -8.90 -0.40
N GLU A 114 -14.00 -8.84 -0.33
CA GLU A 114 -13.29 -8.75 0.95
C GLU A 114 -13.59 -7.43 1.69
N LEU A 115 -13.66 -6.31 0.96
CA LEU A 115 -14.00 -5.01 1.54
C LEU A 115 -15.45 -4.96 2.06
N GLU A 116 -16.39 -5.60 1.39
CA GLU A 116 -17.79 -5.77 1.85
C GLU A 116 -17.87 -6.56 3.16
N LEU A 117 -16.94 -7.48 3.37
CA LEU A 117 -16.77 -8.22 4.62
C LEU A 117 -15.95 -7.47 5.68
N GLY A 118 -15.60 -6.21 5.43
CA GLY A 118 -14.80 -5.39 6.33
C GLY A 118 -13.32 -5.81 6.42
N ARG A 119 -12.79 -6.48 5.40
CA ARG A 119 -11.44 -7.03 5.39
C ARG A 119 -10.51 -6.22 4.48
N PRO A 120 -9.40 -5.69 4.99
CA PRO A 120 -8.39 -5.01 4.18
C PRO A 120 -7.63 -6.00 3.30
N VAL A 121 -7.23 -5.56 2.11
CA VAL A 121 -6.57 -6.39 1.11
C VAL A 121 -5.19 -5.83 0.79
N ILE A 122 -4.11 -6.56 1.10
CA ILE A 122 -2.77 -6.18 0.65
C ILE A 122 -2.61 -6.56 -0.82
N VAL A 123 -2.10 -5.64 -1.62
CA VAL A 123 -1.87 -5.84 -3.06
C VAL A 123 -0.43 -5.53 -3.43
N GLY A 124 0.16 -6.35 -4.30
CA GLY A 124 1.44 -6.06 -4.92
C GLY A 124 1.21 -5.23 -6.18
N LEU A 125 1.93 -4.15 -6.34
CA LEU A 125 1.82 -3.24 -7.48
C LEU A 125 3.17 -3.13 -8.21
N GLY A 126 3.12 -2.97 -9.53
CA GLY A 126 4.29 -2.57 -10.33
C GLY A 126 4.21 -1.08 -10.62
N LYS A 127 4.82 -0.25 -9.78
CA LYS A 127 4.81 1.22 -9.92
C LYS A 127 5.87 1.67 -10.93
N LYS A 128 5.49 2.47 -11.92
CA LYS A 128 6.44 3.13 -12.81
C LYS A 128 7.05 4.35 -12.13
N VAL A 129 8.35 4.50 -12.23
CA VAL A 129 9.07 5.71 -11.84
C VAL A 129 9.60 6.45 -13.08
N VAL A 130 9.95 7.71 -12.95
CA VAL A 130 10.43 8.57 -14.06
C VAL A 130 11.56 7.94 -14.86
N THR A 131 12.40 7.12 -14.25
CA THR A 131 13.47 6.38 -14.93
C THR A 131 12.99 5.25 -15.84
N GLY A 132 11.67 5.01 -15.92
CA GLY A 132 11.06 3.94 -16.73
C GLY A 132 11.13 2.54 -16.11
N LYS A 133 11.78 2.38 -14.95
CA LYS A 133 11.79 1.11 -14.21
C LYS A 133 10.46 0.92 -13.47
N ALA A 134 10.02 -0.33 -13.34
CA ALA A 134 8.92 -0.66 -12.43
C ALA A 134 9.51 -1.03 -11.07
N LEU A 135 8.98 -0.42 -10.01
CA LEU A 135 9.28 -0.79 -8.63
C LEU A 135 8.15 -1.70 -8.12
N ALA A 136 8.53 -2.85 -7.56
CA ALA A 136 7.60 -3.66 -6.78
C ALA A 136 7.25 -2.90 -5.50
N HIS A 137 5.94 -2.79 -5.22
CA HIS A 137 5.47 -2.03 -4.06
C HIS A 137 4.21 -2.65 -3.49
N TYR A 138 4.07 -2.68 -2.17
CA TYR A 138 2.87 -3.16 -1.50
C TYR A 138 2.06 -1.99 -0.96
N GLN A 139 0.74 -2.08 -1.19
CA GLN A 139 -0.25 -1.17 -0.60
C GLN A 139 -1.40 -1.97 0.00
N VAL A 140 -2.25 -1.33 0.78
CA VAL A 140 -3.46 -1.94 1.32
C VAL A 140 -4.67 -1.26 0.72
N VAL A 141 -5.53 -2.02 0.04
CA VAL A 141 -6.84 -1.54 -0.40
C VAL A 141 -7.78 -1.59 0.80
N VAL A 142 -8.40 -0.46 1.11
CA VAL A 142 -9.27 -0.30 2.29
C VAL A 142 -10.67 0.19 1.95
N GLY A 143 -10.94 0.50 0.69
CA GLY A 143 -12.27 0.92 0.27
C GLY A 143 -12.42 1.03 -1.24
N TYR A 144 -13.66 1.03 -1.67
CA TYR A 144 -14.02 1.33 -3.05
C TYR A 144 -15.31 2.15 -3.12
N GLU A 145 -15.46 2.91 -4.18
CA GLU A 145 -16.68 3.64 -4.55
C GLU A 145 -17.10 3.20 -5.95
N ALA A 146 -18.22 2.48 -6.03
CA ALA A 146 -18.63 1.78 -7.25
C ALA A 146 -19.07 2.71 -8.37
N GLN A 147 -19.78 3.81 -8.04
CA GLN A 147 -20.34 4.73 -9.04
C GLN A 147 -19.28 5.62 -9.70
N LYS A 148 -18.27 6.01 -8.91
CA LYS A 148 -17.15 6.84 -9.37
C LYS A 148 -15.95 6.02 -9.87
N GLU A 149 -16.03 4.68 -9.77
CA GLU A 149 -14.94 3.76 -10.10
C GLU A 149 -13.62 4.12 -9.42
N LEU A 150 -13.68 4.35 -8.10
CA LEU A 150 -12.52 4.72 -7.29
C LEU A 150 -12.17 3.62 -6.29
N VAL A 151 -10.89 3.54 -5.96
CA VAL A 151 -10.35 2.72 -4.86
C VAL A 151 -9.60 3.59 -3.88
N MET A 152 -9.73 3.28 -2.59
CA MET A 152 -8.95 3.90 -1.53
C MET A 152 -7.86 2.96 -1.08
N LEU A 153 -6.66 3.49 -1.00
CA LEU A 153 -5.43 2.76 -0.74
C LEU A 153 -4.70 3.38 0.45
N LEU A 154 -4.06 2.54 1.25
CA LEU A 154 -3.01 2.95 2.15
C LEU A 154 -1.65 2.60 1.51
N ASP A 155 -0.90 3.62 1.15
CA ASP A 155 0.49 3.51 0.72
C ASP A 155 1.41 3.70 1.94
N PRO A 156 2.25 2.72 2.32
CA PRO A 156 3.11 2.86 3.48
C PRO A 156 4.07 4.05 3.42
N GLY A 157 4.52 4.43 2.23
CA GLY A 157 5.40 5.58 2.03
C GLY A 157 4.66 6.91 1.94
N GLN A 158 3.57 6.95 1.16
CA GLN A 158 2.86 8.19 0.83
C GLN A 158 1.63 8.44 1.71
N GLY A 159 1.11 7.44 2.43
CA GLY A 159 -0.10 7.52 3.25
C GLY A 159 -1.36 7.24 2.45
N TRP A 160 -2.45 7.90 2.82
CA TRP A 160 -3.74 7.69 2.19
C TRP A 160 -3.76 8.19 0.75
N GLN A 161 -4.24 7.32 -0.14
CA GLN A 161 -4.33 7.59 -1.57
C GLN A 161 -5.72 7.22 -2.09
N VAL A 162 -6.14 7.89 -3.13
CA VAL A 162 -7.29 7.50 -3.96
C VAL A 162 -6.81 7.34 -5.40
N ASP A 163 -7.30 6.31 -6.07
CA ASP A 163 -7.00 6.06 -7.49
C ASP A 163 -8.29 5.67 -8.21
N THR A 164 -8.27 5.78 -9.54
CA THR A 164 -9.30 5.16 -10.37
C THR A 164 -9.10 3.64 -10.39
N VAL A 165 -10.20 2.89 -10.49
CA VAL A 165 -10.13 1.42 -10.65
C VAL A 165 -9.24 1.05 -11.84
N LYS A 166 -9.30 1.80 -12.95
CA LYS A 166 -8.47 1.57 -14.14
C LYS A 166 -6.99 1.80 -13.88
N GLY A 167 -6.63 2.89 -13.17
CA GLY A 167 -5.23 3.20 -12.81
C GLY A 167 -4.65 2.13 -11.90
N PHE A 168 -5.34 1.84 -10.83
CA PHE A 168 -5.01 0.78 -9.89
C PHE A 168 -4.85 -0.59 -10.59
N ALA A 169 -5.83 -1.02 -11.39
CA ALA A 169 -5.78 -2.30 -12.09
C ALA A 169 -4.58 -2.39 -13.05
N THR A 170 -4.18 -1.27 -13.67
CA THR A 170 -3.00 -1.22 -14.54
C THR A 170 -1.70 -1.49 -13.77
N GLU A 171 -1.56 -0.95 -12.57
CA GLU A 171 -0.39 -1.16 -11.72
C GLU A 171 -0.39 -2.56 -11.10
N TRP A 172 -1.55 -3.00 -10.67
CA TRP A 172 -1.76 -4.32 -10.08
C TRP A 172 -1.48 -5.45 -11.08
N ALA A 173 -1.93 -5.30 -12.34
CA ALA A 173 -1.66 -6.26 -13.40
C ALA A 173 -0.17 -6.48 -13.68
N ARG A 174 0.70 -5.46 -13.42
CA ARG A 174 2.16 -5.62 -13.59
C ARG A 174 2.80 -6.58 -12.58
N SER A 175 2.14 -6.82 -11.46
CA SER A 175 2.53 -7.86 -10.48
C SER A 175 1.81 -9.20 -10.72
N GLY A 176 1.01 -9.30 -11.77
CA GLY A 176 0.14 -10.45 -12.03
C GLY A 176 -1.11 -10.48 -11.14
N GLY A 177 -1.49 -9.38 -10.49
CA GLY A 177 -2.63 -9.35 -9.59
C GLY A 177 -2.36 -9.93 -8.20
N VAL A 178 -1.10 -9.90 -7.73
CA VAL A 178 -0.73 -10.44 -6.40
C VAL A 178 -1.58 -9.81 -5.30
N THR A 179 -2.24 -10.67 -4.54
CA THR A 179 -3.22 -10.33 -3.51
C THR A 179 -2.97 -11.14 -2.25
N ILE A 180 -3.05 -10.49 -1.10
CA ILE A 180 -2.94 -11.13 0.21
C ILE A 180 -4.13 -10.68 1.05
N VAL A 181 -4.87 -11.64 1.57
CA VAL A 181 -5.93 -11.43 2.56
C VAL A 181 -5.51 -12.13 3.84
N ALA A 182 -5.52 -11.40 4.95
CA ALA A 182 -5.33 -11.97 6.29
C ALA A 182 -6.53 -11.59 7.17
N ARG A 183 -7.11 -12.59 7.87
CA ARG A 183 -8.34 -12.43 8.66
C ARG A 183 -8.36 -13.36 9.87
N CYS A 184 -9.12 -12.98 10.88
CA CYS A 184 -9.46 -13.86 12.01
C CYS A 184 -10.35 -15.03 11.60
#